data_f14f5a29f513f5535e4a0df8f33c9f0d
#
_entry.id   f14f5a29f513f5535e4a0df8f33c9f0d
#
_cell.length_a   1.000
_cell.length_b   1.000
_cell.length_c   1.000
_cell.angle_alpha   90.00
_cell.angle_beta   90.00
_cell.angle_gamma   90.00
#
_symmetry.space_group_name_H-M   'P 1'
#
loop_
_entity.id
_entity.type
_entity.pdbx_description
1 polymer ?
#
loop_
_entity_poly.entity_id
_entity_poly.type
_entity_poly.pdbx_seq_one_letter_code
_entity_poly.pdbx_strand_id
1 'polypeptide(L)'
;KGEKISKSKGNGITIDQWLRYASPESLSLYMYQNPTRAKKLYSDVVPKAVDEYLSLIEEFPKQEIQKKLLNPVWHVHKGNPPKEKIVMTFSMLLNLVGSSNAENKNILWKFIQRFHPDIKPKDYPVLDQLTEYAINYFRDKVEPNKRYKIPNADEKKALINLAKKLEPIAQDLKPEDIQTVVYSTGKENGYEKKLREWFILI
;
A
#
# COMPACT_ATOMS: atom_id res chain seq x y z
N LYS A 1 -8.75 -19.22 15.71
CA LYS A 1 -9.77 -18.48 16.49
C LYS A 1 -9.10 -17.20 16.99
N GLY A 2 -9.70 -16.02 16.72
CA GLY A 2 -9.13 -14.74 17.16
C GLY A 2 -9.19 -14.63 18.68
N GLU A 3 -8.13 -14.10 19.29
CA GLU A 3 -8.14 -13.75 20.72
C GLU A 3 -9.04 -12.55 20.98
N LYS A 4 -9.65 -12.50 22.17
CA LYS A 4 -10.38 -11.32 22.62
C LYS A 4 -9.41 -10.16 22.81
N ILE A 5 -9.75 -9.01 22.24
CA ILE A 5 -8.96 -7.79 22.40
C ILE A 5 -9.00 -7.37 23.87
N SER A 6 -7.84 -7.11 24.46
CA SER A 6 -7.69 -6.65 25.84
C SER A 6 -6.69 -5.50 25.87
N LYS A 7 -7.06 -4.39 26.52
CA LYS A 7 -6.15 -3.24 26.72
C LYS A 7 -4.88 -3.65 27.48
N SER A 8 -5.01 -4.54 28.48
CA SER A 8 -3.88 -5.02 29.28
C SER A 8 -2.92 -5.92 28.52
N LYS A 9 -3.39 -6.59 27.43
CA LYS A 9 -2.56 -7.45 26.58
C LYS A 9 -1.96 -6.70 25.40
N GLY A 10 -2.40 -5.48 25.10
CA GLY A 10 -1.94 -4.69 23.96
C GLY A 10 -2.14 -5.36 22.59
N ASN A 11 -3.08 -6.32 22.50
CA ASN A 11 -3.27 -7.17 21.32
C ASN A 11 -4.30 -6.65 20.33
N GLY A 12 -4.61 -5.35 20.36
CA GLY A 12 -5.52 -4.70 19.43
C GLY A 12 -5.05 -3.30 19.07
N ILE A 13 -5.51 -2.79 17.93
CA ILE A 13 -5.29 -1.39 17.56
C ILE A 13 -6.31 -0.51 18.27
N THR A 14 -5.86 0.61 18.86
CA THR A 14 -6.73 1.64 19.43
C THR A 14 -7.26 2.58 18.35
N ILE A 15 -8.28 3.39 18.68
CA ILE A 15 -8.79 4.43 17.76
C ILE A 15 -7.67 5.41 17.40
N ASP A 16 -6.91 5.90 18.39
CA ASP A 16 -5.81 6.84 18.15
C ASP A 16 -4.72 6.24 17.23
N GLN A 17 -4.40 4.95 17.42
CA GLN A 17 -3.50 4.25 16.53
C GLN A 17 -4.07 4.09 15.11
N TRP A 18 -5.38 3.84 14.98
CA TRP A 18 -6.00 3.81 13.65
C TRP A 18 -5.88 5.17 12.96
N LEU A 19 -6.27 6.24 13.65
CA LEU A 19 -6.25 7.61 13.11
C LEU A 19 -4.84 8.11 12.76
N ARG A 20 -3.81 7.49 13.30
CA ARG A 20 -2.41 7.74 12.90
C ARG A 20 -2.08 7.16 11.52
N TYR A 21 -2.83 6.12 11.07
CA TYR A 21 -2.55 5.37 9.85
C TYR A 21 -3.64 5.44 8.80
N ALA A 22 -4.80 5.97 9.13
CA ALA A 22 -5.96 6.02 8.25
C ALA A 22 -6.99 7.05 8.71
N SER A 23 -7.89 7.43 7.80
CA SER A 23 -8.92 8.42 8.08
C SER A 23 -10.01 7.88 9.03
N PRO A 24 -10.71 8.78 9.75
CA PRO A 24 -11.85 8.41 10.59
C PRO A 24 -12.99 7.80 9.76
N GLU A 25 -13.16 8.19 8.50
CA GLU A 25 -14.18 7.64 7.61
C GLU A 25 -13.89 6.18 7.27
N SER A 26 -12.61 5.82 7.06
CA SER A 26 -12.22 4.42 6.82
C SER A 26 -12.48 3.55 8.04
N LEU A 27 -12.25 4.06 9.26
CA LEU A 27 -12.60 3.38 10.49
C LEU A 27 -14.12 3.23 10.63
N SER A 28 -14.86 4.32 10.40
CA SER A 28 -16.32 4.32 10.46
C SER A 28 -16.91 3.31 9.49
N LEU A 29 -16.41 3.26 8.27
CA LEU A 29 -16.82 2.27 7.27
C LEU A 29 -16.50 0.85 7.73
N TYR A 30 -15.28 0.60 8.20
CA TYR A 30 -14.88 -0.72 8.71
C TYR A 30 -15.79 -1.18 9.86
N MET A 31 -16.17 -0.29 10.77
CA MET A 31 -17.08 -0.61 11.87
C MET A 31 -18.52 -0.76 11.43
N TYR A 32 -18.98 0.04 10.46
CA TYR A 32 -20.33 0.00 9.93
C TYR A 32 -20.63 -1.30 9.17
N GLN A 33 -19.67 -1.81 8.42
CA GLN A 33 -19.82 -3.07 7.70
C GLN A 33 -19.97 -4.24 8.67
N ASN A 34 -21.01 -5.06 8.49
CA ASN A 34 -21.28 -6.24 9.31
C ASN A 34 -21.22 -5.97 10.83
N PRO A 35 -22.07 -5.07 11.37
CA PRO A 35 -21.97 -4.60 12.75
C PRO A 35 -22.20 -5.71 13.78
N THR A 36 -22.87 -6.79 13.40
CA THR A 36 -23.16 -7.95 14.27
C THR A 36 -22.01 -8.96 14.34
N ARG A 37 -20.97 -8.81 13.52
CA ARG A 37 -19.81 -9.71 13.52
C ARG A 37 -18.66 -9.15 14.33
N ALA A 38 -17.99 -10.03 15.07
CA ALA A 38 -16.75 -9.66 15.77
C ALA A 38 -15.71 -9.14 14.78
N LYS A 39 -15.15 -7.96 15.05
CA LYS A 39 -14.11 -7.35 14.23
C LYS A 39 -12.72 -7.77 14.68
N LYS A 40 -11.84 -7.97 13.71
CA LYS A 40 -10.41 -8.16 13.95
C LYS A 40 -9.73 -6.80 13.90
N LEU A 41 -9.21 -6.34 15.03
CA LEU A 41 -8.58 -5.02 15.14
C LEU A 41 -7.08 -5.16 15.40
N TYR A 42 -6.35 -5.70 14.41
CA TYR A 42 -4.88 -5.65 14.39
C TYR A 42 -4.42 -4.64 13.34
N SER A 43 -3.15 -4.24 13.44
CA SER A 43 -2.56 -3.29 12.49
C SER A 43 -2.71 -3.72 11.03
N ASP A 44 -2.59 -5.02 10.72
CA ASP A 44 -2.66 -5.57 9.36
C ASP A 44 -4.03 -5.41 8.67
N VAL A 45 -5.07 -5.08 9.45
CA VAL A 45 -6.41 -4.81 8.91
C VAL A 45 -6.46 -3.43 8.27
N VAL A 46 -5.67 -2.46 8.76
CA VAL A 46 -5.74 -1.05 8.32
C VAL A 46 -5.54 -0.90 6.82
N PRO A 47 -4.48 -1.44 6.18
CA PRO A 47 -4.30 -1.30 4.74
C PRO A 47 -5.48 -1.84 3.93
N LYS A 48 -6.00 -2.99 4.30
CA LYS A 48 -7.14 -3.62 3.62
C LYS A 48 -8.42 -2.81 3.75
N ALA A 49 -8.69 -2.29 4.97
CA ALA A 49 -9.87 -1.48 5.22
C ALA A 49 -9.80 -0.14 4.47
N VAL A 50 -8.61 0.46 4.35
CA VAL A 50 -8.41 1.68 3.56
C VAL A 50 -8.59 1.40 2.07
N ASP A 51 -8.03 0.31 1.54
CA ASP A 51 -8.19 -0.05 0.13
C ASP A 51 -9.66 -0.35 -0.22
N GLU A 52 -10.40 -1.02 0.67
CA GLU A 52 -11.83 -1.24 0.51
C GLU A 52 -12.63 0.08 0.52
N TYR A 53 -12.28 0.99 1.44
CA TYR A 53 -12.87 2.33 1.48
C TYR A 53 -12.60 3.11 0.18
N LEU A 54 -11.38 3.09 -0.34
CA LEU A 54 -11.02 3.76 -1.60
C LEU A 54 -11.77 3.16 -2.80
N SER A 55 -11.91 1.85 -2.86
CA SER A 55 -12.68 1.16 -3.90
C SER A 55 -14.15 1.61 -3.90
N LEU A 56 -14.77 1.72 -2.73
CA LEU A 56 -16.14 2.19 -2.61
C LEU A 56 -16.32 3.66 -2.98
N ILE A 57 -15.32 4.52 -2.70
CA ILE A 57 -15.29 5.91 -3.18
C ILE A 57 -15.22 5.94 -4.72
N GLU A 58 -14.35 5.14 -5.31
CA GLU A 58 -14.18 5.09 -6.77
C GLU A 58 -15.42 4.59 -7.51
N GLU A 59 -16.12 3.62 -6.92
CA GLU A 59 -17.37 3.08 -7.48
C GLU A 59 -18.56 4.02 -7.33
N PHE A 60 -18.60 4.81 -6.27
CA PHE A 60 -19.75 5.63 -5.90
C PHE A 60 -20.27 6.53 -7.02
N PRO A 61 -19.45 7.32 -7.74
CA PRO A 61 -19.94 8.19 -8.82
C PRO A 61 -20.52 7.43 -10.01
N LYS A 62 -20.09 6.19 -10.21
CA LYS A 62 -20.51 5.31 -11.32
C LYS A 62 -21.85 4.60 -11.06
N GLN A 63 -22.35 4.64 -9.82
CA GLN A 63 -23.54 3.93 -9.38
C GLN A 63 -24.83 4.73 -9.68
N GLU A 64 -25.92 4.01 -9.91
CA GLU A 64 -27.27 4.57 -9.95
C GLU A 64 -27.71 5.06 -8.55
N ILE A 65 -28.69 5.96 -8.49
CA ILE A 65 -29.12 6.62 -7.24
C ILE A 65 -29.49 5.62 -6.14
N GLN A 66 -30.19 4.55 -6.47
CA GLN A 66 -30.58 3.51 -5.51
C GLN A 66 -29.37 2.80 -4.91
N LYS A 67 -28.37 2.46 -5.74
CA LYS A 67 -27.11 1.83 -5.30
C LYS A 67 -26.25 2.79 -4.49
N LYS A 68 -26.25 4.09 -4.83
CA LYS A 68 -25.56 5.11 -4.06
C LYS A 68 -26.06 5.19 -2.62
N LEU A 69 -27.37 5.11 -2.40
CA LEU A 69 -27.95 5.11 -1.07
C LEU A 69 -27.60 3.84 -0.26
N LEU A 70 -27.31 2.74 -0.93
CA LEU A 70 -26.87 1.49 -0.30
C LEU A 70 -25.35 1.42 -0.09
N ASN A 71 -24.60 2.30 -0.75
CA ASN A 71 -23.14 2.33 -0.60
C ASN A 71 -22.76 2.89 0.77
N PRO A 72 -21.98 2.14 1.59
CA PRO A 72 -21.59 2.59 2.92
C PRO A 72 -20.87 3.95 2.95
N VAL A 73 -20.16 4.30 1.88
CA VAL A 73 -19.46 5.58 1.73
C VAL A 73 -20.42 6.77 1.83
N TRP A 74 -21.63 6.66 1.28
CA TRP A 74 -22.67 7.67 1.44
C TRP A 74 -22.93 8.00 2.90
N HIS A 75 -23.08 6.97 3.73
CA HIS A 75 -23.42 7.12 5.13
C HIS A 75 -22.27 7.69 5.97
N VAL A 76 -21.06 7.18 5.81
CA VAL A 76 -19.90 7.67 6.59
C VAL A 76 -19.51 9.10 6.24
N HIS A 77 -19.83 9.55 5.02
CA HIS A 77 -19.64 10.94 4.57
C HIS A 77 -20.89 11.83 4.68
N LYS A 78 -21.93 11.38 5.37
CA LYS A 78 -23.17 12.16 5.59
C LYS A 78 -23.77 12.68 4.27
N GLY A 79 -23.74 11.87 3.22
CA GLY A 79 -24.28 12.21 1.90
C GLY A 79 -23.34 12.98 0.97
N ASN A 80 -22.11 13.27 1.38
CA ASN A 80 -21.15 14.03 0.58
C ASN A 80 -19.77 13.34 0.49
N PRO A 81 -19.68 12.17 -0.15
CA PRO A 81 -18.39 11.49 -0.31
C PRO A 81 -17.44 12.27 -1.23
N PRO A 82 -16.13 12.09 -1.08
CA PRO A 82 -15.13 12.70 -1.95
C PRO A 82 -15.38 12.41 -3.42
N LYS A 83 -15.15 13.41 -4.28
CA LYS A 83 -15.27 13.27 -5.75
C LYS A 83 -13.91 13.05 -6.41
N GLU A 84 -12.86 12.94 -5.64
CA GLU A 84 -11.50 12.74 -6.11
C GLU A 84 -11.36 11.38 -6.81
N LYS A 85 -10.68 11.38 -7.95
CA LYS A 85 -10.32 10.14 -8.64
C LYS A 85 -9.26 9.41 -7.85
N ILE A 86 -9.50 8.15 -7.53
CA ILE A 86 -8.52 7.30 -6.87
C ILE A 86 -7.50 6.83 -7.93
N VAL A 87 -6.26 7.29 -7.80
CA VAL A 87 -5.17 6.97 -8.73
C VAL A 87 -4.22 5.91 -8.18
N MET A 88 -4.19 5.72 -6.86
CA MET A 88 -3.37 4.72 -6.18
C MET A 88 -4.10 4.15 -4.98
N THR A 89 -3.93 2.87 -4.72
CA THR A 89 -4.39 2.22 -3.50
C THR A 89 -3.42 2.49 -2.34
N PHE A 90 -3.87 2.30 -1.12
CA PHE A 90 -3.00 2.42 0.06
C PHE A 90 -1.89 1.38 0.06
N SER A 91 -2.18 0.16 -0.37
CA SER A 91 -1.19 -0.91 -0.54
C SER A 91 -0.12 -0.54 -1.57
N MET A 92 -0.49 0.12 -2.68
CA MET A 92 0.49 0.64 -3.65
C MET A 92 1.38 1.72 -3.03
N LEU A 93 0.81 2.64 -2.24
CA LEU A 93 1.58 3.65 -1.53
C LEU A 93 2.57 3.05 -0.53
N LEU A 94 2.16 2.02 0.22
CA LEU A 94 3.05 1.30 1.14
C LEU A 94 4.23 0.66 0.41
N ASN A 95 3.98 0.04 -0.76
CA ASN A 95 5.03 -0.51 -1.59
C ASN A 95 5.97 0.59 -2.12
N LEU A 96 5.40 1.73 -2.53
CA LEU A 96 6.18 2.86 -3.01
C LEU A 96 7.06 3.46 -1.90
N VAL A 97 6.53 3.64 -0.69
CA VAL A 97 7.33 4.06 0.49
C VAL A 97 8.48 3.09 0.73
N GLY A 98 8.20 1.77 0.68
CA GLY A 98 9.21 0.74 0.92
C GLY A 98 10.32 0.69 -0.13
N SER A 99 9.99 0.93 -1.39
CA SER A 99 10.96 0.88 -2.50
C SER A 99 11.74 2.18 -2.68
N SER A 100 11.13 3.32 -2.32
CA SER A 100 11.76 4.64 -2.47
C SER A 100 12.47 5.13 -1.21
N ASN A 101 12.32 4.44 -0.08
CA ASN A 101 12.75 4.91 1.24
C ASN A 101 12.26 6.33 1.54
N ALA A 102 11.03 6.66 1.15
CA ALA A 102 10.48 7.99 1.31
C ALA A 102 10.17 8.28 2.79
N GLU A 103 10.97 9.14 3.41
CA GLU A 103 10.82 9.54 4.81
C GLU A 103 9.74 10.59 5.05
N ASN A 104 9.32 11.30 4.00
CA ASN A 104 8.33 12.38 4.07
C ASN A 104 7.49 12.49 2.78
N LYS A 105 6.36 13.22 2.90
CA LYS A 105 5.42 13.44 1.80
C LYS A 105 6.05 14.02 0.54
N ASN A 106 6.97 14.97 0.69
CA ASN A 106 7.56 15.67 -0.45
C ASN A 106 8.39 14.71 -1.31
N ILE A 107 9.12 13.79 -0.67
CA ILE A 107 9.88 12.75 -1.37
C ILE A 107 8.90 11.79 -2.06
N LEU A 108 7.89 11.29 -1.33
CA LEU A 108 6.92 10.36 -1.88
C LEU A 108 6.17 10.94 -3.08
N TRP A 109 5.76 12.22 -3.01
CA TRP A 109 5.10 12.92 -4.11
C TRP A 109 5.97 13.03 -5.36
N LYS A 110 7.29 13.22 -5.22
CA LYS A 110 8.21 13.20 -6.37
C LYS A 110 8.18 11.85 -7.11
N PHE A 111 8.08 10.75 -6.37
CA PHE A 111 7.93 9.42 -6.98
C PHE A 111 6.55 9.22 -7.60
N ILE A 112 5.48 9.64 -6.94
CA ILE A 112 4.12 9.58 -7.49
C ILE A 112 4.05 10.34 -8.82
N GLN A 113 4.61 11.56 -8.89
CA GLN A 113 4.61 12.38 -10.09
C GLN A 113 5.46 11.84 -11.24
N ARG A 114 6.39 10.91 -10.98
CA ARG A 114 7.08 10.19 -12.07
C ARG A 114 6.13 9.29 -12.87
N PHE A 115 5.15 8.69 -12.19
CA PHE A 115 4.14 7.81 -12.82
C PHE A 115 2.88 8.58 -13.25
N HIS A 116 2.60 9.69 -12.59
CA HIS A 116 1.42 10.54 -12.81
C HIS A 116 1.84 12.01 -12.86
N PRO A 117 2.45 12.50 -13.97
CA PRO A 117 3.01 13.85 -14.05
C PRO A 117 1.99 14.98 -13.85
N ASP A 118 0.73 14.72 -14.23
CA ASP A 118 -0.32 15.74 -14.25
C ASP A 118 -0.98 15.97 -12.88
N ILE A 119 -0.71 15.10 -11.87
CA ILE A 119 -1.35 15.24 -10.56
C ILE A 119 -0.52 16.08 -9.59
N LYS A 120 -1.22 16.87 -8.77
CA LYS A 120 -0.59 17.73 -7.76
C LYS A 120 -1.26 17.53 -6.41
N PRO A 121 -0.53 17.64 -5.29
CA PRO A 121 -1.10 17.46 -3.94
C PRO A 121 -2.37 18.26 -3.68
N LYS A 122 -2.42 19.50 -4.13
CA LYS A 122 -3.57 20.41 -3.94
C LYS A 122 -4.86 19.94 -4.63
N ASP A 123 -4.73 19.21 -5.73
CA ASP A 123 -5.85 18.75 -6.54
C ASP A 123 -6.31 17.34 -6.12
N TYR A 124 -5.53 16.67 -5.25
CA TYR A 124 -5.74 15.30 -4.77
C TYR A 124 -5.60 15.24 -3.23
N PRO A 125 -6.48 15.90 -2.46
CA PRO A 125 -6.38 15.97 -1.00
C PRO A 125 -6.50 14.61 -0.32
N VAL A 126 -7.29 13.68 -0.84
CA VAL A 126 -7.39 12.31 -0.31
C VAL A 126 -6.05 11.58 -0.48
N LEU A 127 -5.47 11.62 -1.68
CA LEU A 127 -4.17 11.02 -1.95
C LEU A 127 -3.07 11.68 -1.10
N ASP A 128 -3.10 13.01 -0.96
CA ASP A 128 -2.13 13.73 -0.15
C ASP A 128 -2.15 13.30 1.32
N GLN A 129 -3.34 13.10 1.87
CA GLN A 129 -3.49 12.57 3.22
C GLN A 129 -3.04 11.10 3.32
N LEU A 130 -3.36 10.27 2.33
CA LEU A 130 -2.93 8.88 2.28
C LEU A 130 -1.41 8.73 2.24
N THR A 131 -0.67 9.66 1.62
CA THR A 131 0.80 9.62 1.61
C THR A 131 1.38 9.74 3.01
N GLU A 132 0.82 10.59 3.85
CA GLU A 132 1.24 10.73 5.24
C GLU A 132 0.92 9.48 6.07
N TYR A 133 -0.29 8.95 5.92
CA TYR A 133 -0.68 7.71 6.57
C TYR A 133 0.20 6.53 6.15
N ALA A 134 0.55 6.41 4.87
CA ALA A 134 1.40 5.35 4.38
C ALA A 134 2.81 5.42 4.97
N ILE A 135 3.40 6.61 5.07
CA ILE A 135 4.71 6.81 5.70
C ILE A 135 4.66 6.43 7.18
N ASN A 136 3.64 6.91 7.92
CA ASN A 136 3.48 6.59 9.33
C ASN A 136 3.30 5.09 9.56
N TYR A 137 2.43 4.44 8.77
CA TYR A 137 2.21 3.00 8.87
C TYR A 137 3.46 2.21 8.54
N PHE A 138 4.16 2.57 7.46
CA PHE A 138 5.38 1.90 7.05
C PHE A 138 6.45 1.97 8.14
N ARG A 139 6.76 3.18 8.63
CA ARG A 139 7.76 3.40 9.68
C ARG A 139 7.43 2.65 10.98
N ASP A 140 6.17 2.65 11.39
CA ASP A 140 5.79 2.12 12.70
C ASP A 140 5.45 0.62 12.67
N LYS A 141 5.05 0.05 11.52
CA LYS A 141 4.52 -1.33 11.42
C LYS A 141 5.26 -2.21 10.43
N VAL A 142 5.81 -1.66 9.36
CA VAL A 142 6.49 -2.45 8.33
C VAL A 142 7.99 -2.49 8.59
N GLU A 143 8.61 -1.34 8.72
CA GLU A 143 10.07 -1.20 8.85
C GLU A 143 10.66 -1.97 10.04
N PRO A 144 10.09 -1.93 11.27
CA PRO A 144 10.63 -2.68 12.41
C PRO A 144 10.57 -4.21 12.23
N ASN A 145 9.70 -4.69 11.35
CA ASN A 145 9.52 -6.11 11.06
C ASN A 145 10.29 -6.58 9.81
N LYS A 146 10.92 -5.67 9.07
CA LYS A 146 11.76 -6.03 7.94
C LYS A 146 12.98 -6.82 8.41
N ARG A 147 13.18 -7.97 7.80
CA ARG A 147 14.37 -8.79 8.01
C ARG A 147 15.14 -8.81 6.70
N TYR A 148 16.32 -8.22 6.71
CA TYR A 148 17.22 -8.25 5.57
C TYR A 148 18.15 -9.46 5.70
N LYS A 149 18.23 -10.24 4.62
CA LYS A 149 19.21 -11.30 4.50
C LYS A 149 20.54 -10.67 4.04
N ILE A 150 21.63 -11.01 4.69
CA ILE A 150 22.96 -10.68 4.19
C ILE A 150 23.27 -11.65 3.04
N PRO A 151 23.43 -11.17 1.79
CA PRO A 151 23.66 -12.05 0.65
C PRO A 151 25.05 -12.69 0.74
N ASN A 152 25.16 -13.97 0.40
CA ASN A 152 26.44 -14.63 0.22
C ASN A 152 27.15 -14.14 -1.05
N ALA A 153 28.37 -14.64 -1.34
CA ALA A 153 29.18 -14.17 -2.46
C ALA A 153 28.49 -14.36 -3.84
N ASP A 154 27.79 -15.46 -4.04
CA ASP A 154 27.11 -15.74 -5.32
C ASP A 154 25.80 -14.96 -5.44
N GLU A 155 25.05 -14.82 -4.36
CA GLU A 155 23.87 -13.98 -4.26
C GLU A 155 24.21 -12.50 -4.53
N LYS A 156 25.34 -12.03 -3.97
CA LYS A 156 25.86 -10.67 -4.23
C LYS A 156 26.20 -10.47 -5.70
N LYS A 157 26.84 -11.44 -6.35
CA LYS A 157 27.11 -11.39 -7.80
C LYS A 157 25.82 -11.31 -8.62
N ALA A 158 24.83 -12.12 -8.27
CA ALA A 158 23.53 -12.13 -8.94
C ALA A 158 22.80 -10.79 -8.83
N LEU A 159 22.81 -10.16 -7.62
CA LEU A 159 22.24 -8.83 -7.39
C LEU A 159 22.98 -7.74 -8.20
N ILE A 160 24.31 -7.78 -8.24
CA ILE A 160 25.11 -6.85 -9.05
C ILE A 160 24.82 -7.02 -10.54
N ASN A 161 24.67 -8.26 -11.01
CA ASN A 161 24.31 -8.54 -12.39
C ASN A 161 22.91 -7.96 -12.73
N LEU A 162 21.93 -8.13 -11.86
CA LEU A 162 20.61 -7.54 -12.02
C LEU A 162 20.67 -6.00 -12.06
N ALA A 163 21.39 -5.38 -11.13
CA ALA A 163 21.55 -3.93 -11.08
C ALA A 163 22.14 -3.38 -12.37
N LYS A 164 23.24 -4.00 -12.90
CA LYS A 164 23.87 -3.62 -14.16
C LYS A 164 22.94 -3.74 -15.36
N LYS A 165 22.05 -4.74 -15.38
CA LYS A 165 21.07 -4.92 -16.47
C LYS A 165 19.92 -3.92 -16.40
N LEU A 166 19.53 -3.51 -15.20
CA LEU A 166 18.44 -2.55 -15.00
C LEU A 166 18.88 -1.09 -15.16
N GLU A 167 20.15 -0.76 -14.85
CA GLU A 167 20.67 0.61 -14.87
C GLU A 167 20.49 1.32 -16.22
N PRO A 168 20.86 0.72 -17.38
CA PRO A 168 20.72 1.37 -18.70
C PRO A 168 19.27 1.47 -19.17
N ILE A 169 18.35 0.75 -18.53
CA ILE A 169 17.01 0.52 -19.04
C ILE A 169 15.95 1.29 -18.21
N ALA A 170 16.35 1.90 -17.09
CA ALA A 170 15.45 2.45 -16.07
C ALA A 170 14.53 3.61 -16.54
N GLN A 171 14.71 4.15 -17.75
CA GLN A 171 13.98 5.34 -18.19
C GLN A 171 12.85 5.08 -19.19
N ASP A 172 12.84 3.96 -19.95
CA ASP A 172 11.93 3.78 -21.09
C ASP A 172 11.21 2.41 -21.17
N LEU A 173 11.34 1.52 -20.17
CA LEU A 173 10.77 0.18 -20.26
C LEU A 173 9.34 0.08 -19.77
N LYS A 174 8.58 -0.75 -20.48
CA LYS A 174 7.30 -1.26 -20.00
C LYS A 174 7.51 -2.19 -18.81
N PRO A 175 6.55 -2.28 -17.87
CA PRO A 175 6.65 -3.18 -16.71
C PRO A 175 6.97 -4.63 -17.07
N GLU A 176 6.46 -5.11 -18.23
CA GLU A 176 6.69 -6.47 -18.73
C GLU A 176 8.16 -6.73 -19.10
N ASP A 177 8.83 -5.72 -19.64
CA ASP A 177 10.24 -5.82 -20.02
C ASP A 177 11.13 -5.88 -18.77
N ILE A 178 10.84 -5.05 -17.76
CA ILE A 178 11.52 -5.11 -16.46
C ILE A 178 11.34 -6.48 -15.83
N GLN A 179 10.12 -7.00 -15.82
CA GLN A 179 9.82 -8.33 -15.30
C GLN A 179 10.63 -9.39 -16.03
N THR A 180 10.72 -9.33 -17.35
CA THR A 180 11.50 -10.26 -18.16
C THR A 180 12.98 -10.22 -17.80
N VAL A 181 13.56 -9.03 -17.61
CA VAL A 181 14.96 -8.88 -17.17
C VAL A 181 15.18 -9.49 -15.79
N VAL A 182 14.27 -9.27 -14.84
CA VAL A 182 14.36 -9.85 -13.49
C VAL A 182 14.31 -11.38 -13.54
N TYR A 183 13.38 -11.95 -14.29
CA TYR A 183 13.26 -13.42 -14.43
C TYR A 183 14.46 -14.04 -15.14
N SER A 184 14.91 -13.48 -16.27
CA SER A 184 16.06 -13.98 -17.02
C SER A 184 17.34 -13.94 -16.20
N THR A 185 17.57 -12.84 -15.47
CA THR A 185 18.74 -12.70 -14.59
C THR A 185 18.73 -13.74 -13.48
N GLY A 186 17.58 -14.02 -12.88
CA GLY A 186 17.46 -15.09 -11.88
C GLY A 186 17.84 -16.46 -12.46
N LYS A 187 17.33 -16.79 -13.64
CA LYS A 187 17.68 -18.08 -14.34
C LYS A 187 19.17 -18.18 -14.65
N GLU A 188 19.78 -17.13 -15.22
CA GLU A 188 21.20 -17.08 -15.55
C GLU A 188 22.12 -17.24 -14.33
N ASN A 189 21.66 -16.84 -13.16
CA ASN A 189 22.41 -16.94 -11.91
C ASN A 189 22.03 -18.19 -11.09
N GLY A 190 21.44 -19.22 -11.72
CA GLY A 190 21.20 -20.54 -11.11
C GLY A 190 19.88 -20.66 -10.34
N TYR A 191 18.96 -19.70 -10.45
CA TYR A 191 17.65 -19.73 -9.79
C TYR A 191 16.52 -20.29 -10.68
N GLU A 192 16.83 -20.93 -11.82
CA GLU A 192 15.81 -21.44 -12.75
C GLU A 192 14.78 -22.34 -12.06
N LYS A 193 15.24 -23.26 -11.20
CA LYS A 193 14.38 -24.18 -10.43
C LYS A 193 13.96 -23.63 -9.05
N LYS A 194 14.42 -22.45 -8.69
CA LYS A 194 14.27 -21.87 -7.34
C LYS A 194 13.87 -20.38 -7.41
N LEU A 195 13.00 -20.01 -8.34
CA LEU A 195 12.58 -18.64 -8.56
C LEU A 195 12.05 -17.97 -7.29
N ARG A 196 11.40 -18.73 -6.39
CA ARG A 196 10.97 -18.17 -5.09
C ARG A 196 12.14 -17.67 -4.24
N GLU A 197 13.27 -18.39 -4.22
CA GLU A 197 14.47 -17.95 -3.49
C GLU A 197 15.06 -16.68 -4.11
N TRP A 198 15.01 -16.57 -5.45
CA TRP A 198 15.40 -15.38 -6.17
C TRP A 198 14.56 -14.14 -5.77
N PHE A 199 13.23 -14.28 -5.75
CA PHE A 199 12.33 -13.20 -5.34
C PHE A 199 12.38 -12.85 -3.85
N ILE A 200 12.92 -13.73 -3.01
CA ILE A 200 13.19 -13.43 -1.60
C ILE A 200 14.52 -12.66 -1.46
N LEU A 201 15.45 -12.85 -2.40
CA LEU A 201 16.76 -12.23 -2.39
C LEU A 201 16.71 -10.76 -2.86
N ILE A 202 15.87 -10.45 -3.85
CA ILE A 202 15.68 -9.09 -4.39
C ILE A 202 14.61 -8.31 -3.63
#